data_7bc36af912248fd5b567b6e1334896e8
#
_entry.id   7bc36af912248fd5b567b6e1334896e8
#
_cell.length_a   1.000
_cell.length_b   1.000
_cell.length_c   1.000
_cell.angle_alpha   90.00
_cell.angle_beta   90.00
_cell.angle_gamma   90.00
#
_symmetry.space_group_name_H-M   'P 1'
#
loop_
_entity.id
_entity.type
_entity.pdbx_description
1 polymer ?
#
loop_
_entity_poly.entity_id
_entity_poly.type
_entity_poly.pdbx_seq_one_letter_code
_entity_poly.pdbx_strand_id
1 'polypeptide(L)'
;MIKKEIKEYIQSVEDYLHDKYGHVNDEWKAILYLLKDNLTLYEECKESIKENGIYDKQSGRKNPLLSTMKDLQATILKQVQHLGLSPYASSKIKQEENDDSDDFINNLING
;
A
#
# COMPACT_ATOMS: atom_id res chain seq x y z
N MET A 1 4.43 -19.00 -4.80
CA MET A 1 3.46 -18.45 -5.74
C MET A 1 3.06 -17.04 -5.34
N ILE A 2 2.61 -16.86 -4.12
CA ILE A 2 2.23 -15.54 -3.62
C ILE A 2 3.38 -14.54 -3.68
N LYS A 3 4.60 -14.98 -3.36
CA LYS A 3 5.81 -14.14 -3.46
C LYS A 3 6.05 -13.66 -4.89
N LYS A 4 5.78 -14.48 -5.87
CA LYS A 4 5.92 -14.12 -7.28
C LYS A 4 4.90 -13.05 -7.67
N GLU A 5 3.65 -13.22 -7.26
CA GLU A 5 2.57 -12.27 -7.52
C GLU A 5 2.85 -10.92 -6.87
N ILE A 6 3.34 -10.94 -5.63
CA ILE A 6 3.72 -9.72 -4.92
C ILE A 6 4.87 -9.01 -5.64
N LYS A 7 5.88 -9.75 -6.05
CA LYS A 7 7.02 -9.21 -6.78
C LYS A 7 6.58 -8.56 -8.09
N GLU A 8 5.70 -9.23 -8.82
CA GLU A 8 5.14 -8.71 -10.07
C GLU A 8 4.31 -7.45 -9.83
N TYR A 9 3.51 -7.43 -8.77
CA TYR A 9 2.74 -6.26 -8.41
C TYR A 9 3.64 -5.08 -8.08
N ILE A 10 4.66 -5.27 -7.25
CA ILE A 10 5.61 -4.22 -6.88
C ILE A 10 6.32 -3.68 -8.11
N GLN A 11 6.73 -4.57 -9.01
CA GLN A 11 7.37 -4.16 -10.26
C GLN A 11 6.43 -3.33 -11.12
N SER A 12 5.16 -3.71 -11.21
CA SER A 12 4.18 -2.96 -11.98
C SER A 12 3.91 -1.58 -11.39
N VAL A 13 3.92 -1.46 -10.06
CA VAL A 13 3.78 -0.16 -9.38
C VAL A 13 5.00 0.72 -9.67
N GLU A 14 6.19 0.16 -9.58
CA GLU A 14 7.42 0.88 -9.89
C GLU A 14 7.41 1.39 -11.34
N ASP A 15 7.04 0.52 -12.27
CA ASP A 15 6.92 0.89 -13.69
C ASP A 15 5.88 2.01 -13.90
N TYR A 16 4.75 1.90 -13.22
CA TYR A 16 3.70 2.92 -13.29
C TYR A 16 4.20 4.28 -12.79
N LEU A 17 4.89 4.30 -11.67
CA LEU A 17 5.45 5.54 -11.11
C LEU A 17 6.49 6.14 -12.04
N HIS A 18 7.34 5.30 -12.62
CA HIS A 18 8.35 5.74 -13.57
C HIS A 18 7.72 6.33 -14.83
N ASP A 19 6.71 5.66 -15.37
CA ASP A 19 6.03 6.13 -16.59
C ASP A 19 5.27 7.43 -16.36
N LYS A 20 4.60 7.53 -15.21
CA LYS A 20 3.75 8.68 -14.92
C LYS A 20 4.52 9.91 -14.48
N TYR A 21 5.56 9.73 -13.69
CA TYR A 21 6.30 10.84 -13.08
C TYR A 21 7.73 10.98 -13.61
N GLY A 22 8.17 10.08 -14.47
CA GLY A 22 9.50 10.11 -15.08
C GLY A 22 10.61 9.53 -14.21
N HIS A 23 10.35 9.26 -12.96
CA HIS A 23 11.34 8.73 -12.01
C HIS A 23 10.65 8.11 -10.80
N VAL A 24 11.41 7.32 -10.05
CA VAL A 24 10.98 6.81 -8.75
C VAL A 24 11.97 7.37 -7.73
N ASN A 25 11.51 8.26 -6.86
CA ASN A 25 12.38 8.87 -5.87
C ASN A 25 12.70 7.89 -4.73
N ASP A 26 13.68 8.25 -3.89
CA ASP A 26 14.15 7.36 -2.83
C ASP A 26 13.08 7.08 -1.78
N GLU A 27 12.23 8.07 -1.48
CA GLU A 27 11.11 7.89 -0.55
C GLU A 27 10.14 6.83 -1.08
N TRP A 28 9.81 6.88 -2.36
CA TRP A 28 8.92 5.90 -2.99
C TRP A 28 9.55 4.51 -3.02
N LYS A 29 10.85 4.41 -3.24
CA LYS A 29 11.56 3.13 -3.18
C LYS A 29 11.47 2.51 -1.80
N ALA A 30 11.64 3.34 -0.75
CA ALA A 30 11.49 2.87 0.63
C ALA A 30 10.06 2.38 0.90
N ILE A 31 9.06 3.13 0.45
CA ILE A 31 7.66 2.74 0.60
C ILE A 31 7.37 1.44 -0.14
N LEU A 32 7.88 1.29 -1.36
CA LEU A 32 7.72 0.05 -2.14
C LEU A 32 8.33 -1.15 -1.43
N TYR A 33 9.50 -0.97 -0.83
CA TYR A 33 10.15 -2.01 -0.05
C TYR A 33 9.28 -2.44 1.14
N LEU A 34 8.79 -1.47 1.91
CA LEU A 34 7.93 -1.74 3.05
C LEU A 34 6.58 -2.33 2.62
N LEU A 35 6.04 -1.86 1.51
CA LEU A 35 4.80 -2.40 0.95
C LEU A 35 4.95 -3.87 0.60
N LYS A 36 6.06 -4.23 -0.03
CA LYS A 36 6.35 -5.62 -0.37
C LYS A 36 6.40 -6.49 0.87
N ASP A 37 7.09 -6.04 1.92
CA ASP A 37 7.17 -6.78 3.18
C ASP A 37 5.80 -6.92 3.83
N ASN A 38 5.03 -5.85 3.86
CA ASN A 38 3.69 -5.86 4.47
C ASN A 38 2.72 -6.77 3.70
N LEU A 39 2.80 -6.79 2.38
CA LEU A 39 2.01 -7.72 1.57
C LEU A 39 2.39 -9.17 1.85
N THR A 40 3.67 -9.44 1.99
CA THR A 40 4.16 -10.78 2.32
C THR A 40 3.65 -11.22 3.69
N LEU A 41 3.76 -10.37 4.70
CA LEU A 41 3.26 -10.65 6.04
C LEU A 41 1.75 -10.85 6.04
N TYR A 42 1.03 -10.03 5.30
CA TYR A 42 -0.43 -10.16 5.17
C TYR A 42 -0.80 -11.55 4.63
N GLU A 43 -0.14 -11.99 3.58
CA GLU A 43 -0.41 -13.30 2.99
C GLU A 43 -0.04 -14.44 3.94
N GLU A 44 1.05 -14.31 4.67
CA GLU A 44 1.44 -15.29 5.68
C GLU A 44 0.40 -15.39 6.80
N CYS A 45 -0.11 -14.26 7.28
CA CYS A 45 -1.20 -14.24 8.27
C CYS A 45 -2.46 -14.90 7.72
N LYS A 46 -2.81 -14.59 6.49
CA LYS A 46 -3.99 -15.16 5.82
C LYS A 46 -3.88 -16.68 5.70
N GLU A 47 -2.73 -17.19 5.31
CA GLU A 47 -2.48 -18.62 5.22
C GLU A 47 -2.56 -19.28 6.60
N SER A 48 -1.96 -18.69 7.61
CA SER A 48 -1.99 -19.20 8.96
C SER A 48 -3.40 -19.26 9.51
N ILE A 49 -4.21 -18.23 9.29
CA ILE A 49 -5.61 -18.21 9.72
C ILE A 49 -6.41 -19.27 8.97
N LYS A 50 -6.14 -19.46 7.71
CA LYS A 50 -6.80 -20.48 6.89
C LYS A 50 -6.53 -21.88 7.41
N GLU A 51 -5.30 -22.15 7.85
CA GLU A 51 -4.90 -23.43 8.41
C GLU A 51 -5.41 -23.65 9.84
N ASN A 52 -5.31 -22.62 10.68
CA ASN A 52 -5.57 -22.72 12.12
C ASN A 52 -6.97 -22.27 12.54
N GLY A 53 -7.68 -21.58 11.65
CA GLY A 53 -9.04 -21.10 11.89
C GLY A 53 -9.09 -19.73 12.56
N ILE A 54 -10.31 -19.17 12.61
CA ILE A 54 -10.59 -17.85 13.18
C ILE A 54 -10.52 -17.88 14.72
N TYR A 55 -10.85 -19.01 15.28
CA TYR A 55 -10.85 -19.23 16.74
C TYR A 55 -9.83 -20.31 17.09
N ASP A 56 -9.11 -20.09 18.19
CA ASP A 56 -8.25 -21.11 18.76
C ASP A 56 -9.12 -22.24 19.31
N LYS A 57 -8.90 -23.45 18.86
CA LYS A 57 -9.67 -24.62 19.27
C LYS A 57 -9.49 -24.95 20.76
N GLN A 58 -8.34 -24.60 21.34
CA GLN A 58 -8.05 -24.91 22.76
C GLN A 58 -8.63 -23.87 23.70
N SER A 59 -8.49 -22.59 23.37
CA SER A 59 -8.92 -21.50 24.24
C SER A 59 -10.27 -20.90 23.87
N GLY A 60 -10.77 -21.17 22.67
CA GLY A 60 -12.00 -20.55 22.15
C GLY A 60 -11.85 -19.08 21.82
N ARG A 61 -10.66 -18.51 21.92
CA ARG A 61 -10.39 -17.10 21.64
C ARG A 61 -10.13 -16.88 20.16
N LYS A 62 -10.38 -15.66 19.71
CA LYS A 62 -10.05 -15.28 18.34
C LYS A 62 -8.56 -15.40 18.09
N ASN A 63 -8.21 -15.87 16.90
CA ASN A 63 -6.83 -15.92 16.45
C ASN A 63 -6.24 -14.50 16.46
N PRO A 64 -5.14 -14.26 17.20
CA PRO A 64 -4.55 -12.91 17.29
C PRO A 64 -4.07 -12.36 15.95
N LEU A 65 -3.84 -13.22 14.96
CA LEU A 65 -3.43 -12.80 13.62
C LEU A 65 -4.54 -12.03 12.89
N LEU A 66 -5.81 -12.16 13.31
CA LEU A 66 -6.89 -11.36 12.74
C LEU A 66 -6.67 -9.87 12.97
N SER A 67 -6.25 -9.49 14.18
CA SER A 67 -5.92 -8.10 14.49
C SER A 67 -4.71 -7.62 13.68
N THR A 68 -3.69 -8.47 13.58
CA THR A 68 -2.50 -8.19 12.77
C THR A 68 -2.86 -7.96 11.31
N MET A 69 -3.74 -8.78 10.75
CA MET A 69 -4.21 -8.59 9.37
C MET A 69 -4.91 -7.25 9.18
N LYS A 70 -5.76 -6.86 10.13
CA LYS A 70 -6.45 -5.57 10.06
C LYS A 70 -5.47 -4.41 10.06
N ASP A 71 -4.47 -4.47 10.92
CA ASP A 71 -3.44 -3.44 11.00
C ASP A 71 -2.62 -3.38 9.72
N LEU A 72 -2.27 -4.53 9.16
CA LEU A 72 -1.55 -4.60 7.90
C LEU A 72 -2.39 -4.03 6.74
N GLN A 73 -3.68 -4.35 6.69
CA GLN A 73 -4.58 -3.80 5.67
C GLN A 73 -4.61 -2.28 5.73
N ALA A 74 -4.73 -1.70 6.91
CA ALA A 74 -4.75 -0.24 7.08
C ALA A 74 -3.41 0.38 6.65
N THR A 75 -2.30 -0.25 7.03
CA THR A 75 -0.96 0.22 6.66
C THR A 75 -0.74 0.13 5.15
N ILE A 76 -1.11 -0.98 4.53
CA ILE A 76 -0.99 -1.19 3.09
C ILE A 76 -1.80 -0.14 2.33
N LEU A 77 -3.04 0.14 2.76
CA LEU A 77 -3.86 1.17 2.13
C LEU A 77 -3.21 2.55 2.20
N LYS A 78 -2.63 2.90 3.33
CA LYS A 78 -1.90 4.17 3.47
C LYS A 78 -0.69 4.22 2.55
N GLN A 79 0.05 3.13 2.43
CA GLN A 79 1.20 3.05 1.53
C GLN A 79 0.78 3.20 0.07
N VAL A 80 -0.29 2.52 -0.33
CA VAL A 80 -0.85 2.64 -1.68
C VAL A 80 -1.27 4.08 -1.97
N GLN A 81 -1.94 4.72 -1.03
CA GLN A 81 -2.32 6.14 -1.15
C GLN A 81 -1.11 7.05 -1.25
N HIS A 82 -0.09 6.79 -0.46
CA HIS A 82 1.14 7.57 -0.46
C HIS A 82 1.89 7.49 -1.77
N LEU A 83 1.79 6.35 -2.46
CA LEU A 83 2.36 6.16 -3.79
C LEU A 83 1.49 6.79 -4.90
N GLY A 84 0.34 7.33 -4.56
CA GLY A 84 -0.53 7.97 -5.54
C GLY A 84 -1.27 7.01 -6.45
N LEU A 85 -1.52 5.80 -5.99
CA LEU A 85 -2.17 4.77 -6.81
C LEU A 85 -3.69 4.91 -6.84
N SER A 86 -4.28 5.70 -5.93
CA SER A 86 -5.69 6.06 -6.01
C SER A 86 -5.86 7.35 -6.83
N PRO A 87 -7.00 7.57 -7.49
CA PRO A 87 -7.21 8.80 -8.26
C PRO A 87 -7.02 10.06 -7.42
N TYR A 88 -7.50 10.07 -6.18
CA TYR A 88 -7.35 11.21 -5.28
C TYR A 88 -5.90 11.47 -4.92
N ALA A 89 -5.18 10.45 -4.50
CA ALA A 89 -3.78 10.57 -4.09
C ALA A 89 -2.89 10.95 -5.29
N SER A 90 -3.17 10.41 -6.46
CA SER A 90 -2.45 10.75 -7.69
C SER A 90 -2.61 12.24 -8.03
N SER A 91 -3.83 12.76 -7.92
CA SER A 91 -4.11 14.19 -8.16
C SER A 91 -3.36 15.07 -7.18
N LYS A 92 -3.34 14.66 -5.90
CA LYS A 92 -2.63 15.40 -4.86
C LYS A 92 -1.12 15.44 -5.09
N ILE A 93 -0.52 14.34 -5.51
CA ILE A 93 0.92 14.28 -5.82
C ILE A 93 1.24 15.22 -7.00
N LYS A 94 0.41 15.24 -8.04
CA LYS A 94 0.59 16.12 -9.16
C LYS A 94 0.55 17.60 -8.75
N GLN A 95 -0.36 17.95 -7.84
CA GLN A 95 -0.46 19.31 -7.33
C GLN A 95 0.80 19.71 -6.57
N GLU A 96 1.34 18.81 -5.75
CA GLU A 96 2.57 19.04 -5.01
C GLU A 96 3.78 19.19 -5.92
N GLU A 97 3.86 18.41 -6.99
CA GLU A 97 4.96 18.49 -7.97
C GLU A 97 4.92 19.77 -8.79
N ASN A 98 3.74 20.22 -9.15
CA ASN A 98 3.59 21.46 -9.92
C ASN A 98 3.87 22.70 -9.09
N ASP A 99 3.72 22.60 -7.82
CA ASP A 99 4.05 23.57 -6.74
C ASP A 99 4.04 25.03 -7.18
N ASP A 100 3.07 25.41 -7.95
CA ASP A 100 2.70 26.78 -8.15
C ASP A 100 1.67 27.06 -7.07
N SER A 101 2.02 27.84 -6.08
CA SER A 101 1.17 28.00 -4.89
C SER A 101 -0.22 28.52 -5.25
N ASP A 102 -0.34 29.34 -6.26
CA ASP A 102 -1.63 29.84 -6.74
C ASP A 102 -2.45 28.73 -7.38
N ASP A 103 -1.83 27.93 -8.24
CA ASP A 103 -2.50 26.78 -8.88
C ASP A 103 -2.86 25.73 -7.82
N PHE A 104 -2.01 25.52 -6.85
CA PHE A 104 -2.27 24.60 -5.75
C PHE A 104 -3.51 25.03 -4.97
N ILE A 105 -3.60 26.31 -4.61
CA ILE A 105 -4.76 26.85 -3.89
C ILE A 105 -6.02 26.75 -4.73
N ASN A 106 -5.95 27.10 -6.02
CA ASN A 106 -7.08 27.02 -6.92
C ASN A 106 -7.56 25.59 -7.07
N ASN A 107 -6.65 24.63 -7.16
CA ASN A 107 -6.99 23.22 -7.27
C ASN A 107 -7.64 22.69 -5.99
N LEU A 108 -7.22 23.17 -4.83
CA LEU A 108 -7.85 22.82 -3.56
C LEU A 108 -9.28 23.32 -3.48
N ILE A 109 -9.52 24.52 -3.99
CA ILE A 109 -10.84 25.16 -3.95
C ILE A 109 -11.77 24.53 -4.99
N ASN A 110 -11.26 24.23 -6.17
CA ASN A 110 -12.06 23.79 -7.31
C ASN A 110 -12.01 22.27 -7.52
N GLY A 111 -11.14 21.61 -6.86
CA GLY A 111 -10.93 20.20 -7.07
C GLY A 111 -11.34 19.33 -5.99
#